data_42183db9784023f50db023cb69b22a43
#
_entry.id   42183db9784023f50db023cb69b22a43
#
_cell.length_a   1.000
_cell.length_b   1.000
_cell.length_c   1.000
_cell.angle_alpha   90.00
_cell.angle_beta   90.00
_cell.angle_gamma   90.00
#
_symmetry.space_group_name_H-M   'P 1'
#
loop_
_entity.id
_entity.type
_entity.pdbx_description
1 polymer ?
#
loop_
_entity_poly.entity_id
_entity_poly.type
_entity_poly.pdbx_seq_one_letter_code
_entity_poly.pdbx_strand_id
1 'polypeptide(L)'
;ELFAILGGNGAGKSTTLRLLAGLQKPYRGEVRVTGKTALLPQEVQTLFAKKTVREDLAEVTSDEAMLAYVTALCRLDALLDRHPYDLSGGEQQRAALAKILLTRPDILLLDEPTRGLDAAFKAELAELLHDLLAQGVTVVLVSHDVEFCAAYAQRCALFFDGSIASDGAPREFFALNRFYTTAANRMARGRLPA
;
A
#
# COMPACT_ATOMS: atom_id res chain seq x y z
N GLU A 1 8.62 -2.35 9.02
CA GLU A 1 7.68 -3.47 8.97
C GLU A 1 6.66 -3.25 7.86
N LEU A 2 6.26 -4.33 7.13
CA LEU A 2 5.10 -4.36 6.24
C LEU A 2 3.96 -5.10 6.96
N PHE A 3 2.95 -4.35 7.36
CA PHE A 3 1.76 -4.84 8.05
C PHE A 3 0.56 -4.83 7.11
N ALA A 4 -0.01 -6.00 6.82
CA ALA A 4 -1.16 -6.15 5.95
C ALA A 4 -2.47 -6.32 6.73
N ILE A 5 -3.48 -5.54 6.39
CA ILE A 5 -4.82 -5.60 6.97
C ILE A 5 -5.77 -6.16 5.92
N LEU A 6 -6.29 -7.36 6.17
CA LEU A 6 -7.29 -8.03 5.34
C LEU A 6 -8.67 -7.94 6.01
N GLY A 7 -9.73 -8.08 5.22
CA GLY A 7 -11.10 -8.05 5.76
C GLY A 7 -12.13 -7.77 4.66
N GLY A 8 -13.40 -8.02 4.95
CA GLY A 8 -14.51 -7.81 4.03
C GLY A 8 -14.69 -6.35 3.60
N ASN A 9 -15.44 -6.14 2.51
CA ASN A 9 -15.85 -4.80 2.10
C ASN A 9 -16.73 -4.17 3.19
N GLY A 10 -16.55 -2.87 3.43
CA GLY A 10 -17.31 -2.16 4.45
C GLY A 10 -16.88 -2.42 5.91
N ALA A 11 -15.87 -3.26 6.16
CA ALA A 11 -15.38 -3.53 7.52
C ALA A 11 -14.73 -2.31 8.22
N GLY A 12 -14.40 -1.25 7.48
CA GLY A 12 -13.80 -0.04 8.04
C GLY A 12 -12.29 0.14 7.78
N LYS A 13 -11.68 -0.73 6.96
CA LYS A 13 -10.23 -0.71 6.68
C LYS A 13 -9.72 0.63 6.15
N SER A 14 -10.33 1.15 5.07
CA SER A 14 -9.97 2.45 4.49
C SER A 14 -10.23 3.61 5.46
N THR A 15 -11.28 3.50 6.29
CA THR A 15 -11.54 4.47 7.37
C THR A 15 -10.42 4.44 8.39
N THR A 16 -9.93 3.27 8.76
CA THR A 16 -8.78 3.12 9.68
C THR A 16 -7.53 3.78 9.10
N LEU A 17 -7.22 3.58 7.80
CA LEU A 17 -6.10 4.27 7.17
C LEU A 17 -6.25 5.79 7.20
N ARG A 18 -7.47 6.33 6.94
CA ARG A 18 -7.74 7.77 7.02
C ARG A 18 -7.59 8.33 8.42
N LEU A 19 -7.97 7.56 9.45
CA LEU A 19 -7.75 7.91 10.87
C LEU A 19 -6.26 7.95 11.19
N LEU A 20 -5.49 6.95 10.77
CA LEU A 20 -4.03 6.90 10.96
C LEU A 20 -3.31 8.02 10.19
N ALA A 21 -3.80 8.39 9.02
CA ALA A 21 -3.29 9.53 8.24
C ALA A 21 -3.67 10.90 8.81
N GLY A 22 -4.49 10.96 9.86
CA GLY A 22 -5.00 12.22 10.42
C GLY A 22 -6.02 12.95 9.52
N LEU A 23 -6.49 12.30 8.45
CA LEU A 23 -7.47 12.86 7.51
C LEU A 23 -8.92 12.79 8.04
N GLN A 24 -9.13 12.02 9.09
CA GLN A 24 -10.42 11.88 9.76
C GLN A 24 -10.22 11.83 11.28
N LYS A 25 -11.15 12.40 12.04
CA LYS A 25 -11.14 12.30 13.50
C LYS A 25 -11.93 11.07 13.96
N PRO A 26 -11.47 10.34 14.98
CA PRO A 26 -12.24 9.23 15.54
C PRO A 26 -13.51 9.74 16.21
N TYR A 27 -14.60 8.98 16.11
CA TYR A 27 -15.86 9.30 16.80
C TYR A 27 -15.73 9.14 18.31
N ARG A 28 -14.95 8.15 18.78
CA ARG A 28 -14.61 7.90 20.18
C ARG A 28 -13.16 7.42 20.28
N GLY A 29 -12.55 7.64 21.45
CA GLY A 29 -11.17 7.26 21.67
C GLY A 29 -10.18 8.26 21.05
N GLU A 30 -8.96 7.82 20.89
CA GLU A 30 -7.88 8.61 20.31
C GLU A 30 -7.03 7.75 19.36
N VAL A 31 -6.42 8.40 18.39
CA VAL A 31 -5.42 7.81 17.51
C VAL A 31 -4.09 8.47 17.83
N ARG A 32 -3.09 7.66 18.15
CA ARG A 32 -1.72 8.12 18.38
C ARG A 32 -0.81 7.49 17.33
N VAL A 33 -0.17 8.34 16.54
CA VAL A 33 0.81 7.92 15.53
C VAL A 33 2.07 8.73 15.77
N THR A 34 3.21 8.04 15.84
CA THR A 34 4.52 8.68 15.94
C THR A 34 5.19 8.65 14.58
N GLY A 35 5.54 9.83 14.07
CA GLY A 35 6.13 9.99 12.74
C GLY A 35 5.15 10.54 11.70
N LYS A 36 5.70 10.90 10.55
CA LYS A 36 4.97 11.47 9.42
C LYS A 36 4.29 10.37 8.63
N THR A 37 2.98 10.49 8.45
CA THR A 37 2.20 9.55 7.65
C THR A 37 1.93 10.09 6.26
N ALA A 38 1.88 9.21 5.25
CA ALA A 38 1.36 9.52 3.93
C ALA A 38 0.43 8.39 3.47
N LEU A 39 -0.70 8.75 2.86
CA LEU A 39 -1.72 7.82 2.40
C LEU A 39 -1.79 7.78 0.88
N LEU A 40 -1.62 6.60 0.30
CA LEU A 40 -2.00 6.30 -1.07
C LEU A 40 -3.46 5.83 -1.07
N PRO A 41 -4.40 6.64 -1.60
CA PRO A 41 -5.81 6.25 -1.65
C PRO A 41 -6.05 5.20 -2.74
N GLN A 42 -7.15 4.47 -2.64
CA GLN A 42 -7.57 3.50 -3.64
C GLN A 42 -7.76 4.13 -5.03
N GLU A 43 -8.29 5.35 -5.10
CA GLU A 43 -8.46 6.13 -6.35
C GLU A 43 -7.29 7.10 -6.50
N VAL A 44 -6.17 6.61 -7.04
CA VAL A 44 -4.92 7.38 -7.17
C VAL A 44 -5.04 8.61 -8.05
N GLN A 45 -5.99 8.62 -8.98
CA GLN A 45 -6.24 9.76 -9.88
C GLN A 45 -6.57 11.04 -9.12
N THR A 46 -7.14 10.94 -7.94
CA THR A 46 -7.47 12.09 -7.08
C THR A 46 -6.23 12.87 -6.60
N LEU A 47 -5.05 12.29 -6.73
CA LEU A 47 -3.79 12.93 -6.36
C LEU A 47 -3.21 13.81 -7.48
N PHE A 48 -3.68 13.67 -8.72
CA PHE A 48 -3.14 14.40 -9.87
C PHE A 48 -3.94 15.67 -10.15
N ALA A 49 -3.22 16.79 -10.24
CA ALA A 49 -3.82 18.12 -10.48
C ALA A 49 -3.16 18.88 -11.63
N LYS A 50 -2.04 18.39 -12.16
CA LYS A 50 -1.23 19.07 -13.17
C LYS A 50 -1.34 18.40 -14.54
N LYS A 51 -0.76 19.06 -15.55
CA LYS A 51 -0.80 18.58 -16.95
C LYS A 51 0.21 17.45 -17.21
N THR A 52 1.30 17.41 -16.46
CA THR A 52 2.32 16.37 -16.59
C THR A 52 2.67 15.77 -15.25
N VAL A 53 3.18 14.54 -15.26
CA VAL A 53 3.70 13.85 -14.06
C VAL A 53 4.81 14.70 -13.43
N ARG A 54 5.70 15.28 -14.23
CA ARG A 54 6.78 16.15 -13.76
C ARG A 54 6.24 17.32 -12.93
N GLU A 55 5.24 18.02 -13.45
CA GLU A 55 4.62 19.14 -12.73
C GLU A 55 3.95 18.73 -11.43
N ASP A 56 3.29 17.56 -11.41
CA ASP A 56 2.67 17.02 -10.21
C ASP A 56 3.70 16.66 -9.13
N LEU A 57 4.84 16.11 -9.53
CA LEU A 57 5.93 15.78 -8.59
C LEU A 57 6.65 17.04 -8.08
N ALA A 58 6.92 18.01 -8.98
CA ALA A 58 7.58 19.27 -8.64
C ALA A 58 6.74 20.16 -7.69
N GLU A 59 5.42 19.97 -7.65
CA GLU A 59 4.55 20.66 -6.68
C GLU A 59 4.86 20.26 -5.23
N VAL A 60 5.32 19.03 -5.01
CA VAL A 60 5.57 18.50 -3.67
C VAL A 60 6.92 18.94 -3.12
N THR A 61 7.93 19.04 -3.98
CA THR A 61 9.28 19.42 -3.57
C THR A 61 10.03 20.12 -4.69
N SER A 62 10.90 21.05 -4.33
CA SER A 62 11.89 21.67 -5.22
C SER A 62 13.29 21.01 -5.13
N ASP A 63 13.44 19.96 -4.34
CA ASP A 63 14.68 19.21 -4.19
C ASP A 63 14.88 18.30 -5.43
N GLU A 64 15.68 18.78 -6.41
CA GLU A 64 15.92 18.06 -7.66
C GLU A 64 16.57 16.68 -7.45
N ALA A 65 17.44 16.54 -6.46
CA ALA A 65 18.09 15.26 -6.16
C ALA A 65 17.06 14.24 -5.65
N MET A 66 16.14 14.69 -4.79
CA MET A 66 15.05 13.85 -4.28
C MET A 66 14.05 13.51 -5.39
N LEU A 67 13.73 14.46 -6.27
CA LEU A 67 12.89 14.22 -7.45
C LEU A 67 13.50 13.12 -8.34
N ALA A 68 14.77 13.27 -8.70
CA ALA A 68 15.48 12.27 -9.52
C ALA A 68 15.52 10.91 -8.85
N TYR A 69 15.82 10.86 -7.54
CA TYR A 69 15.86 9.61 -6.79
C TYR A 69 14.49 8.90 -6.79
N VAL A 70 13.41 9.60 -6.43
CA VAL A 70 12.07 8.99 -6.36
C VAL A 70 11.55 8.64 -7.75
N THR A 71 11.87 9.43 -8.78
CA THR A 71 11.51 9.16 -10.17
C THR A 71 12.14 7.85 -10.65
N ALA A 72 13.43 7.66 -10.40
CA ALA A 72 14.13 6.42 -10.73
C ALA A 72 13.59 5.22 -9.92
N LEU A 73 13.40 5.40 -8.61
CA LEU A 73 12.85 4.38 -7.71
C LEU A 73 11.48 3.88 -8.19
N CYS A 74 10.61 4.79 -8.64
CA CYS A 74 9.28 4.48 -9.16
C CYS A 74 9.26 4.18 -10.67
N ARG A 75 10.41 4.15 -11.36
CA ARG A 75 10.55 3.87 -12.80
C ARG A 75 9.67 4.79 -13.66
N LEU A 76 9.76 6.11 -13.43
CA LEU A 76 8.93 7.12 -14.10
C LEU A 76 9.66 7.95 -15.16
N ASP A 77 10.96 7.72 -15.38
CA ASP A 77 11.81 8.56 -16.24
C ASP A 77 11.21 8.81 -17.62
N ALA A 78 10.66 7.78 -18.26
CA ALA A 78 10.04 7.86 -19.58
C ALA A 78 8.61 8.44 -19.55
N LEU A 79 8.04 8.70 -18.38
CA LEU A 79 6.64 9.08 -18.20
C LEU A 79 6.45 10.51 -17.70
N LEU A 80 7.54 11.19 -17.36
CA LEU A 80 7.50 12.50 -16.70
C LEU A 80 6.76 13.58 -17.50
N ASP A 81 6.86 13.56 -18.81
CA ASP A 81 6.25 14.56 -19.68
C ASP A 81 4.85 14.15 -20.21
N ARG A 82 4.34 12.99 -19.74
CA ARG A 82 2.99 12.52 -20.06
C ARG A 82 1.95 13.12 -19.12
N HIS A 83 0.73 13.23 -19.62
CA HIS A 83 -0.41 13.57 -18.78
C HIS A 83 -0.75 12.39 -17.86
N PRO A 84 -0.98 12.60 -16.55
CA PRO A 84 -1.26 11.50 -15.61
C PRO A 84 -2.43 10.59 -16.01
N TYR A 85 -3.45 11.15 -16.66
CA TYR A 85 -4.61 10.37 -17.13
C TYR A 85 -4.35 9.55 -18.39
N ASP A 86 -3.23 9.78 -19.10
CA ASP A 86 -2.81 9.00 -20.27
C ASP A 86 -1.93 7.80 -19.88
N LEU A 87 -1.67 7.64 -18.60
CA LEU A 87 -0.91 6.52 -18.04
C LEU A 87 -1.80 5.29 -17.85
N SER A 88 -1.22 4.09 -18.00
CA SER A 88 -1.86 2.85 -17.57
C SER A 88 -2.11 2.84 -16.06
N GLY A 89 -3.01 1.98 -15.58
CA GLY A 89 -3.31 1.90 -14.13
C GLY A 89 -2.08 1.67 -13.25
N GLY A 90 -1.15 0.81 -13.68
CA GLY A 90 0.10 0.57 -12.95
C GLY A 90 1.06 1.77 -12.98
N GLU A 91 1.15 2.46 -14.11
CA GLU A 91 1.95 3.70 -14.22
C GLU A 91 1.36 4.81 -13.35
N GLN A 92 0.02 4.97 -13.32
CA GLN A 92 -0.66 5.92 -12.42
C GLN A 92 -0.37 5.59 -10.95
N GLN A 93 -0.40 4.30 -10.61
CA GLN A 93 -0.09 3.83 -9.25
C GLN A 93 1.34 4.22 -8.84
N ARG A 94 2.33 4.00 -9.72
CA ARG A 94 3.72 4.39 -9.47
C ARG A 94 3.89 5.90 -9.38
N ALA A 95 3.24 6.66 -10.25
CA ALA A 95 3.29 8.13 -10.23
C ALA A 95 2.68 8.70 -8.94
N ALA A 96 1.53 8.15 -8.51
CA ALA A 96 0.89 8.53 -7.26
C ALA A 96 1.77 8.17 -6.04
N LEU A 97 2.37 6.97 -6.06
CA LEU A 97 3.29 6.54 -5.01
C LEU A 97 4.53 7.44 -4.95
N ALA A 98 5.12 7.80 -6.09
CA ALA A 98 6.21 8.77 -6.15
C ALA A 98 5.83 10.10 -5.51
N LYS A 99 4.64 10.63 -5.86
CA LYS A 99 4.14 11.88 -5.30
C LYS A 99 4.08 11.88 -3.76
N ILE A 100 3.59 10.79 -3.16
CA ILE A 100 3.54 10.69 -1.70
C ILE A 100 4.89 10.39 -1.06
N LEU A 101 5.80 9.65 -1.72
CA LEU A 101 7.16 9.40 -1.22
C LEU A 101 8.00 10.66 -1.15
N LEU A 102 7.79 11.63 -2.05
CA LEU A 102 8.42 12.95 -1.99
C LEU A 102 8.10 13.72 -0.70
N THR A 103 7.03 13.37 -0.01
CA THR A 103 6.73 13.94 1.32
C THR A 103 7.62 13.37 2.42
N ARG A 104 8.46 12.37 2.14
CA ARG A 104 9.35 11.67 3.10
C ARG A 104 8.58 11.15 4.31
N PRO A 105 7.64 10.20 4.14
CA PRO A 105 6.90 9.63 5.26
C PRO A 105 7.74 8.64 6.05
N ASP A 106 7.53 8.60 7.36
CA ASP A 106 8.02 7.53 8.25
C ASP A 106 7.08 6.31 8.15
N ILE A 107 5.79 6.57 7.87
CA ILE A 107 4.75 5.54 7.77
C ILE A 107 3.98 5.74 6.47
N LEU A 108 4.04 4.74 5.59
CA LEU A 108 3.32 4.69 4.31
C LEU A 108 2.06 3.86 4.47
N LEU A 109 0.92 4.48 4.21
CA LEU A 109 -0.40 3.85 4.29
C LEU A 109 -0.91 3.60 2.86
N LEU A 110 -1.25 2.35 2.53
CA LEU A 110 -1.63 1.94 1.18
C LEU A 110 -3.03 1.32 1.17
N ASP A 111 -3.97 1.94 0.46
CA ASP A 111 -5.34 1.44 0.33
C ASP A 111 -5.53 0.73 -1.01
N GLU A 112 -5.58 -0.61 -0.99
CA GLU A 112 -5.75 -1.50 -2.15
C GLU A 112 -4.73 -1.27 -3.29
N PRO A 113 -3.41 -1.15 -3.01
CA PRO A 113 -2.44 -0.74 -4.01
C PRO A 113 -2.18 -1.77 -5.12
N THR A 114 -2.63 -3.02 -4.93
CA THR A 114 -2.49 -4.10 -5.93
C THR A 114 -3.70 -4.25 -6.83
N ARG A 115 -4.77 -3.47 -6.60
CA ARG A 115 -6.03 -3.60 -7.32
C ARG A 115 -5.86 -3.24 -8.80
N GLY A 116 -6.28 -4.16 -9.68
CA GLY A 116 -6.22 -3.95 -11.14
C GLY A 116 -4.82 -4.04 -11.74
N LEU A 117 -3.80 -4.41 -10.94
CA LEU A 117 -2.44 -4.63 -11.41
C LEU A 117 -2.25 -6.09 -11.86
N ASP A 118 -1.50 -6.28 -12.92
CA ASP A 118 -1.03 -7.60 -13.35
C ASP A 118 0.11 -8.12 -12.44
N ALA A 119 0.53 -9.35 -12.67
CA ALA A 119 1.54 -10.00 -11.83
C ALA A 119 2.92 -9.30 -11.91
N ALA A 120 3.28 -8.73 -13.06
CA ALA A 120 4.55 -8.05 -13.24
C ALA A 120 4.58 -6.75 -12.42
N PHE A 121 3.53 -5.94 -12.49
CA PHE A 121 3.41 -4.72 -11.68
C PHE A 121 3.33 -4.99 -10.19
N LYS A 122 2.68 -6.09 -9.77
CA LYS A 122 2.67 -6.50 -8.35
C LYS A 122 4.07 -6.85 -7.84
N ALA A 123 4.88 -7.52 -8.67
CA ALA A 123 6.27 -7.82 -8.33
C ALA A 123 7.11 -6.54 -8.21
N GLU A 124 6.97 -5.60 -9.16
CA GLU A 124 7.65 -4.29 -9.09
C GLU A 124 7.24 -3.48 -7.85
N LEU A 125 5.95 -3.50 -7.49
CA LEU A 125 5.48 -2.85 -6.25
C LEU A 125 6.11 -3.51 -5.02
N ALA A 126 6.20 -4.85 -4.99
CA ALA A 126 6.80 -5.56 -3.87
C ALA A 126 8.29 -5.23 -3.70
N GLU A 127 9.06 -5.16 -4.80
CA GLU A 127 10.46 -4.71 -4.78
C GLU A 127 10.57 -3.30 -4.19
N LEU A 128 9.77 -2.36 -4.69
CA LEU A 128 9.75 -0.99 -4.19
C LEU A 128 9.43 -0.92 -2.68
N LEU A 129 8.42 -1.67 -2.22
CA LEU A 129 8.09 -1.72 -0.80
C LEU A 129 9.22 -2.32 0.03
N HIS A 130 9.92 -3.32 -0.50
CA HIS A 130 11.10 -3.90 0.15
C HIS A 130 12.23 -2.88 0.34
N ASP A 131 12.52 -2.08 -0.70
CA ASP A 131 13.52 -1.02 -0.64
C ASP A 131 13.16 0.06 0.39
N LEU A 132 11.88 0.43 0.48
CA LEU A 132 11.40 1.37 1.49
C LEU A 132 11.51 0.82 2.92
N LEU A 133 11.21 -0.47 3.11
CA LEU A 133 11.41 -1.14 4.42
C LEU A 133 12.87 -1.15 4.82
N ALA A 134 13.79 -1.39 3.89
CA ALA A 134 15.24 -1.34 4.14
C ALA A 134 15.72 0.06 4.55
N GLN A 135 15.03 1.12 4.11
CA GLN A 135 15.26 2.51 4.49
C GLN A 135 14.59 2.90 5.83
N GLY A 136 13.92 1.96 6.50
CA GLY A 136 13.27 2.19 7.79
C GLY A 136 11.82 2.67 7.72
N VAL A 137 11.24 2.78 6.54
CA VAL A 137 9.82 3.17 6.38
C VAL A 137 8.93 2.03 6.87
N THR A 138 7.94 2.34 7.67
CA THR A 138 6.87 1.38 8.03
C THR A 138 5.77 1.44 6.98
N VAL A 139 5.31 0.28 6.53
CA VAL A 139 4.23 0.18 5.54
C VAL A 139 3.01 -0.49 6.17
N VAL A 140 1.86 0.15 6.09
CA VAL A 140 0.55 -0.42 6.43
C VAL A 140 -0.27 -0.55 5.16
N LEU A 141 -0.59 -1.78 4.80
CA LEU A 141 -1.27 -2.15 3.57
C LEU A 141 -2.67 -2.68 3.87
N VAL A 142 -3.70 -2.09 3.28
CA VAL A 142 -5.03 -2.69 3.21
C VAL A 142 -5.18 -3.36 1.86
N SER A 143 -5.53 -4.65 1.83
CA SER A 143 -5.73 -5.36 0.56
C SER A 143 -6.69 -6.55 0.68
N HIS A 144 -7.29 -6.88 -0.47
CA HIS A 144 -7.99 -8.14 -0.71
C HIS A 144 -7.11 -9.17 -1.42
N ASP A 145 -5.89 -8.80 -1.82
CA ASP A 145 -4.94 -9.68 -2.48
C ASP A 145 -4.21 -10.56 -1.47
N VAL A 146 -4.84 -11.69 -1.17
CA VAL A 146 -4.34 -12.67 -0.20
C VAL A 146 -2.96 -13.18 -0.59
N GLU A 147 -2.73 -13.45 -1.88
CA GLU A 147 -1.46 -14.00 -2.37
C GLU A 147 -0.32 -12.98 -2.22
N PHE A 148 -0.59 -11.71 -2.53
CA PHE A 148 0.38 -10.63 -2.32
C PHE A 148 0.72 -10.47 -0.84
N CYS A 149 -0.30 -10.43 0.03
CA CYS A 149 -0.08 -10.32 1.48
C CYS A 149 0.68 -11.52 2.04
N ALA A 150 0.35 -12.74 1.59
CA ALA A 150 1.03 -13.95 2.04
C ALA A 150 2.50 -14.01 1.62
N ALA A 151 2.82 -13.48 0.42
CA ALA A 151 4.17 -13.51 -0.12
C ALA A 151 5.08 -12.42 0.47
N TYR A 152 4.54 -11.23 0.73
CA TYR A 152 5.37 -10.04 0.99
C TYR A 152 5.16 -9.38 2.35
N ALA A 153 4.03 -9.60 3.03
CA ALA A 153 3.82 -9.03 4.36
C ALA A 153 4.70 -9.72 5.42
N GLN A 154 5.09 -8.97 6.43
CA GLN A 154 5.78 -9.50 7.63
C GLN A 154 4.78 -9.86 8.74
N ARG A 155 3.62 -9.21 8.72
CA ARG A 155 2.52 -9.45 9.65
C ARG A 155 1.20 -9.18 8.95
N CYS A 156 0.20 -10.02 9.23
CA CYS A 156 -1.15 -9.90 8.70
C CYS A 156 -2.15 -9.79 9.82
N ALA A 157 -3.21 -9.00 9.62
CA ALA A 157 -4.34 -8.90 10.53
C ALA A 157 -5.66 -9.07 9.78
N LEU A 158 -6.63 -9.73 10.42
CA LEU A 158 -8.01 -9.77 9.97
C LEU A 158 -8.81 -8.67 10.64
N PHE A 159 -9.33 -7.76 9.83
CA PHE A 159 -10.23 -6.71 10.27
C PHE A 159 -11.69 -7.17 10.05
N PHE A 160 -12.44 -7.26 11.15
CA PHE A 160 -13.82 -7.70 11.14
C PHE A 160 -14.63 -6.87 12.14
N ASP A 161 -15.80 -6.42 11.72
CA ASP A 161 -16.73 -5.64 12.55
C ASP A 161 -16.06 -4.49 13.33
N GLY A 162 -15.24 -3.70 12.62
CA GLY A 162 -14.58 -2.51 13.18
C GLY A 162 -13.40 -2.80 14.11
N SER A 163 -12.95 -4.04 14.23
CA SER A 163 -11.84 -4.43 15.11
C SER A 163 -10.89 -5.45 14.45
N ILE A 164 -9.68 -5.58 15.01
CA ILE A 164 -8.76 -6.66 14.65
C ILE A 164 -9.22 -7.93 15.35
N ALA A 165 -9.70 -8.91 14.58
CA ALA A 165 -10.17 -10.19 15.09
C ALA A 165 -9.03 -11.21 15.30
N SER A 166 -7.98 -11.14 14.49
CA SER A 166 -6.77 -11.94 14.64
C SER A 166 -5.61 -11.27 13.94
N ASP A 167 -4.38 -11.52 14.39
CA ASP A 167 -3.16 -11.10 13.73
C ASP A 167 -2.02 -12.10 13.99
N GLY A 168 -1.00 -12.07 13.12
CA GLY A 168 0.16 -12.94 13.25
C GLY A 168 1.06 -12.92 12.01
N ALA A 169 2.11 -13.73 12.04
CA ALA A 169 2.96 -13.96 10.89
C ALA A 169 2.16 -14.58 9.73
N PRO A 170 2.43 -14.23 8.45
CA PRO A 170 1.62 -14.66 7.32
C PRO A 170 1.39 -16.16 7.26
N ARG A 171 2.44 -16.96 7.51
CA ARG A 171 2.34 -18.43 7.48
C ARG A 171 1.29 -18.97 8.45
N GLU A 172 1.31 -18.49 9.69
CA GLU A 172 0.38 -18.92 10.74
C GLU A 172 -1.02 -18.35 10.48
N PHE A 173 -1.07 -17.06 10.13
CA PHE A 173 -2.31 -16.36 9.85
C PHE A 173 -3.13 -17.04 8.74
N PHE A 174 -2.51 -17.37 7.59
CA PHE A 174 -3.21 -18.00 6.47
C PHE A 174 -3.45 -19.51 6.67
N ALA A 175 -2.65 -20.20 7.47
CA ALA A 175 -2.87 -21.61 7.81
C ALA A 175 -4.11 -21.79 8.70
N LEU A 176 -4.32 -20.92 9.67
CA LEU A 176 -5.41 -21.00 10.64
C LEU A 176 -6.70 -20.34 10.15
N ASN A 177 -6.61 -19.39 9.22
CA ASN A 177 -7.76 -18.61 8.77
C ASN A 177 -8.56 -19.36 7.71
N ARG A 178 -9.84 -19.64 7.99
CA ARG A 178 -10.73 -20.35 7.05
C ARG A 178 -11.33 -19.44 5.97
N PHE A 179 -11.40 -18.15 6.21
CA PHE A 179 -11.99 -17.18 5.29
C PHE A 179 -10.96 -16.57 4.35
N TYR A 180 -9.78 -16.24 4.89
CA TYR A 180 -8.66 -15.67 4.15
C TYR A 180 -7.53 -16.69 4.14
N THR A 181 -7.41 -17.43 3.05
CA THR A 181 -6.41 -18.48 2.87
C THR A 181 -5.93 -18.49 1.42
N THR A 182 -4.65 -18.74 1.20
CA THR A 182 -4.06 -18.82 -0.14
C THR A 182 -4.64 -19.95 -0.98
N ALA A 183 -4.54 -19.84 -2.30
CA ALA A 183 -4.95 -20.91 -3.21
C ALA A 183 -4.18 -22.21 -2.93
N ALA A 184 -2.88 -22.12 -2.65
CA ALA A 184 -2.03 -23.23 -2.27
C ALA A 184 -2.54 -23.93 -1.01
N ASN A 185 -2.89 -23.19 0.04
CA ASN A 185 -3.42 -23.76 1.29
C ASN A 185 -4.80 -24.39 1.09
N ARG A 186 -5.65 -23.78 0.24
CA ARG A 186 -6.95 -24.40 -0.13
C ARG A 186 -6.79 -25.74 -0.83
N MET A 187 -5.82 -25.86 -1.74
CA MET A 187 -5.54 -27.11 -2.46
C MET A 187 -4.89 -28.17 -1.55
N ALA A 188 -4.08 -27.73 -0.58
CA ALA A 188 -3.37 -28.63 0.36
C ALA A 188 -4.22 -29.10 1.55
N ARG A 189 -5.43 -28.57 1.74
CA ARG A 189 -6.29 -28.92 2.89
C ARG A 189 -6.45 -30.42 3.04
N GLY A 190 -5.90 -30.95 4.15
CA GLY A 190 -5.98 -32.37 4.53
C GLY A 190 -4.89 -33.26 3.95
N ARG A 191 -3.88 -32.71 3.21
CA ARG A 191 -2.80 -33.51 2.62
C ARG A 191 -1.38 -33.11 3.07
N LEU A 192 -1.21 -31.95 3.68
CA LEU A 192 0.07 -31.50 4.22
C LEU A 192 -0.10 -31.17 5.71
N PRO A 193 0.83 -31.61 6.58
CA PRO A 193 0.88 -31.12 7.96
C PRO A 193 1.16 -29.61 7.95
N ALA A 194 0.61 -28.93 8.95
CA ALA A 194 0.75 -27.49 9.16
C ALA A 194 2.23 -27.05 9.30
#